data_7c2e4848b32ebb592fb0254ae2bec950
#
_entry.id   7c2e4848b32ebb592fb0254ae2bec950
#
_cell.length_a   1.000
_cell.length_b   1.000
_cell.length_c   1.000
_cell.angle_alpha   90.00
_cell.angle_beta   90.00
_cell.angle_gamma   90.00
#
_symmetry.space_group_name_H-M   'P 1'
#
loop_
_entity.id
_entity.type
_entity.pdbx_description
1 polymer ?
#
loop_
_entity_poly.entity_id
_entity_poly.type
_entity_poly.pdbx_seq_one_letter_code
_entity_poly.pdbx_strand_id
1 'polypeptide(L)'
;MKKAVIVLVMLATTNVFAYYEDPHHQFDMTHNETNQVKISFVQTNNVQSTCSAESIRRGKGAFGYSIEACSFWNSSFTECTIVTAPTANFHTIGHEVRHCLQGNFHK
;
A
#
# COMPACT_ATOMS: atom_id res chain seq x y z
N MET A 1 30.79 8.74 3.11
CA MET A 1 30.26 8.94 3.12
C MET A 1 29.84 9.07 3.00
N LYS A 2 30.05 8.95 3.07
CA LYS A 2 29.32 9.11 3.21
C LYS A 2 28.72 9.24 2.85
N LYS A 3 28.71 9.11 2.90
CA LYS A 3 27.77 9.26 2.76
C LYS A 3 27.24 8.89 2.38
N ALA A 4 27.42 8.52 2.47
CA ALA A 4 26.56 8.31 2.20
C ALA A 4 26.00 7.82 2.19
N VAL A 5 26.20 7.49 2.35
CA VAL A 5 25.39 7.16 2.48
C VAL A 5 24.64 7.14 2.48
N ILE A 6 24.89 7.13 2.72
CA ILE A 6 23.92 7.26 2.85
C ILE A 6 23.23 7.14 2.33
N VAL A 7 23.41 6.91 2.23
CA VAL A 7 22.49 6.97 1.87
C VAL A 7 21.95 6.39 1.58
N LEU A 8 22.29 5.96 1.76
CA LEU A 8 21.53 5.63 1.63
C LEU A 8 20.91 5.21 1.66
N VAL A 9 21.17 4.98 1.79
CA VAL A 9 20.35 4.86 2.08
C VAL A 9 19.65 4.90 1.93
N MET A 10 19.70 4.86 1.90
CA MET A 10 18.76 5.14 1.89
C MET A 10 18.24 4.81 1.31
N LEU A 11 18.31 4.54 1.08
CA LEU A 11 17.59 4.35 0.71
C LEU A 11 17.04 3.75 0.71
N ALA A 12 17.17 3.39 0.82
CA ALA A 12 16.46 2.98 0.92
C ALA A 12 15.62 3.02 1.39
N THR A 13 15.38 2.75 1.60
CA THR A 13 14.47 2.97 2.08
C THR A 13 13.65 3.61 1.74
N THR A 14 13.72 3.89 1.14
CA THR A 14 12.98 4.76 0.79
C THR A 14 11.76 4.42 0.26
N ASN A 15 11.51 3.56 -0.25
CA ASN A 15 10.44 3.26 -0.82
C ASN A 15 9.28 3.20 -0.07
N VAL A 16 9.35 2.83 0.94
CA VAL A 16 8.32 2.84 1.73
C VAL A 16 7.90 4.11 2.05
N PHE A 17 8.58 5.01 1.59
CA PHE A 17 8.41 6.29 1.89
C PHE A 17 7.43 6.93 1.17
N ALA A 18 6.90 6.39 0.13
CA ALA A 18 6.01 7.10 -0.69
C ALA A 18 4.94 7.74 0.12
N TYR A 19 4.43 7.09 1.10
CA TYR A 19 3.37 7.74 1.82
C TYR A 19 3.84 8.51 3.02
N TYR A 20 5.11 8.45 3.31
CA TYR A 20 5.62 9.31 4.32
C TYR A 20 6.03 10.62 3.75
N GLU A 21 6.32 10.62 2.50
CA GLU A 21 6.88 11.75 1.89
C GLU A 21 5.98 12.88 1.84
N ASP A 22 4.73 12.66 1.73
CA ASP A 22 3.83 13.76 1.53
C ASP A 22 2.54 13.57 2.29
N PRO A 23 2.60 13.80 3.58
CA PRO A 23 1.38 13.71 4.39
C PRO A 23 0.39 14.80 4.02
N HIS A 24 0.84 15.80 3.27
CA HIS A 24 -0.06 16.88 2.88
C HIS A 24 -0.60 16.70 1.46
N HIS A 25 -0.19 15.64 0.80
CA HIS A 25 -0.69 15.40 -0.55
C HIS A 25 -2.20 15.22 -0.50
N GLN A 26 -2.89 16.00 -1.27
CA GLN A 26 -4.32 15.99 -1.21
C GLN A 26 -4.88 14.76 -1.90
N PHE A 27 -5.93 14.22 -1.34
CA PHE A 27 -6.64 13.12 -1.95
C PHE A 27 -7.43 13.67 -3.13
N ASP A 28 -7.15 13.17 -4.30
CA ASP A 28 -7.82 13.64 -5.50
C ASP A 28 -9.18 12.96 -5.61
N MET A 29 -10.21 13.73 -5.43
CA MET A 29 -11.58 13.23 -5.44
C MET A 29 -12.29 13.46 -6.76
N THR A 30 -11.59 14.03 -7.74
CA THR A 30 -12.28 14.45 -8.95
C THR A 30 -12.86 13.30 -9.75
N HIS A 31 -12.31 12.11 -9.60
CA HIS A 31 -12.79 10.96 -10.35
C HIS A 31 -13.47 9.92 -9.47
N ASN A 32 -13.73 10.28 -8.24
CA ASN A 32 -14.32 9.34 -7.33
C ASN A 32 -15.78 9.47 -7.29
N GLU A 33 -16.40 9.03 -8.35
CA GLU A 33 -17.75 9.00 -8.27
C GLU A 33 -18.12 7.71 -7.77
N THR A 34 -18.61 7.66 -6.70
CA THR A 34 -19.59 6.83 -6.20
C THR A 34 -19.74 5.41 -6.50
N ASN A 35 -18.75 4.76 -6.89
CA ASN A 35 -18.86 3.35 -6.97
C ASN A 35 -18.79 2.81 -5.57
N GLN A 36 -19.69 1.93 -5.24
CA GLN A 36 -19.61 1.26 -3.98
C GLN A 36 -18.44 0.28 -4.06
N VAL A 37 -17.51 0.44 -3.17
CA VAL A 37 -16.39 -0.48 -3.06
C VAL A 37 -16.60 -1.29 -1.80
N LYS A 38 -16.59 -2.60 -1.94
CA LYS A 38 -16.60 -3.48 -0.79
C LYS A 38 -15.16 -3.63 -0.34
N ILE A 39 -14.85 -3.15 0.85
CA ILE A 39 -13.50 -3.24 1.38
C ILE A 39 -13.47 -4.32 2.45
N SER A 40 -12.59 -5.29 2.29
CA SER A 40 -12.40 -6.35 3.26
C SER A 40 -11.04 -6.15 3.93
N PHE A 41 -11.01 -6.26 5.25
CA PHE A 41 -9.76 -6.12 6.00
C PHE A 41 -9.31 -7.49 6.48
N VAL A 42 -8.04 -7.78 6.25
CA VAL A 42 -7.40 -8.99 6.73
C VAL A 42 -6.26 -8.57 7.64
N GLN A 43 -6.32 -8.96 8.90
CA GLN A 43 -5.27 -8.64 9.85
C GLN A 43 -4.44 -9.89 10.09
N THR A 44 -3.14 -9.74 10.05
CA THR A 44 -2.24 -10.88 10.23
C THR A 44 -0.92 -10.38 10.81
N ASN A 45 -0.26 -11.27 11.54
CA ASN A 45 1.08 -10.98 12.03
C ASN A 45 2.14 -11.28 10.96
N ASN A 46 1.72 -11.83 9.82
CA ASN A 46 2.62 -12.20 8.74
C ASN A 46 2.29 -11.43 7.47
N VAL A 47 2.32 -10.11 7.57
CA VAL A 47 1.91 -9.24 6.45
C VAL A 47 2.74 -9.52 5.20
N GLN A 48 4.07 -9.61 5.38
CA GLN A 48 4.96 -9.78 4.23
C GLN A 48 4.60 -11.03 3.43
N SER A 49 4.48 -12.16 4.12
CA SER A 49 4.21 -13.41 3.42
C SER A 49 2.79 -13.47 2.89
N THR A 50 1.84 -12.92 3.62
CA THR A 50 0.44 -12.92 3.18
C THR A 50 0.28 -12.07 1.94
N CYS A 51 0.87 -10.89 1.94
CA CYS A 51 0.81 -10.00 0.79
C CYS A 51 1.53 -10.60 -0.42
N SER A 52 2.70 -11.21 -0.21
CA SER A 52 3.43 -11.82 -1.31
C SER A 52 2.67 -13.01 -1.90
N ALA A 53 2.08 -13.83 -1.05
CA ALA A 53 1.31 -14.98 -1.53
C ALA A 53 0.12 -14.53 -2.36
N GLU A 54 -0.57 -13.49 -1.93
CA GLU A 54 -1.72 -12.99 -2.67
C GLU A 54 -1.29 -12.37 -4.00
N SER A 55 -0.18 -11.66 -4.00
CA SER A 55 0.35 -11.07 -5.22
C SER A 55 0.71 -12.14 -6.24
N ILE A 56 1.35 -13.22 -5.77
CA ILE A 56 1.70 -14.34 -6.63
C ILE A 56 0.44 -15.00 -7.17
N ARG A 57 -0.56 -15.20 -6.32
CA ARG A 57 -1.81 -15.82 -6.74
C ARG A 57 -2.49 -15.01 -7.84
N ARG A 58 -2.28 -13.71 -7.85
CA ARG A 58 -2.86 -12.82 -8.86
C ARG A 58 -1.96 -12.66 -10.08
N GLY A 59 -0.91 -13.46 -10.20
CA GLY A 59 -0.05 -13.46 -11.37
C GLY A 59 1.05 -12.41 -11.34
N LYS A 60 1.31 -11.84 -10.16
CA LYS A 60 2.38 -10.86 -10.00
C LYS A 60 3.44 -11.47 -9.11
N GLY A 61 4.57 -10.87 -8.98
CA GLY A 61 5.64 -11.42 -8.18
C GLY A 61 5.46 -11.17 -6.70
N ALA A 62 6.30 -11.78 -5.90
CA ALA A 62 6.38 -11.47 -4.48
C ALA A 62 6.95 -10.05 -4.33
N PHE A 63 6.69 -9.45 -3.16
CA PHE A 63 7.27 -8.15 -2.89
C PHE A 63 8.75 -8.33 -2.53
N GLY A 64 9.60 -7.64 -3.22
CA GLY A 64 11.04 -7.74 -3.02
C GLY A 64 11.57 -6.77 -1.98
N TYR A 65 10.70 -6.10 -1.25
CA TYR A 65 11.07 -5.15 -0.23
C TYR A 65 10.10 -5.28 0.93
N SER A 66 10.49 -4.74 2.08
CA SER A 66 9.66 -4.84 3.28
C SER A 66 8.41 -3.98 3.14
N ILE A 67 7.27 -4.55 3.45
CA ILE A 67 6.01 -3.82 3.39
C ILE A 67 5.29 -3.94 4.71
N GLU A 68 4.49 -2.93 5.02
CA GLU A 68 3.72 -2.89 6.25
C GLU A 68 2.26 -3.22 6.04
N ALA A 69 1.81 -3.14 4.81
CA ALA A 69 0.43 -3.42 4.44
C ALA A 69 0.35 -3.52 2.93
N CYS A 70 -0.74 -4.05 2.44
CA CYS A 70 -0.95 -4.10 1.00
C CYS A 70 -2.43 -4.04 0.70
N SER A 71 -2.75 -3.69 -0.54
CA SER A 71 -4.13 -3.66 -1.02
C SER A 71 -4.21 -4.38 -2.34
N PHE A 72 -5.33 -5.04 -2.56
CA PHE A 72 -5.60 -5.70 -3.83
C PHE A 72 -7.01 -5.32 -4.26
N TRP A 73 -7.13 -4.83 -5.47
CA TRP A 73 -8.42 -4.36 -5.98
C TRP A 73 -8.68 -4.95 -7.37
N ASN A 74 -9.94 -5.01 -7.73
CA ASN A 74 -10.30 -5.47 -9.09
C ASN A 74 -10.37 -4.27 -10.03
N SER A 75 -10.39 -4.54 -11.32
CA SER A 75 -10.31 -3.49 -12.33
C SER A 75 -11.52 -2.56 -12.31
N SER A 76 -12.64 -3.03 -11.82
CA SER A 76 -13.84 -2.20 -11.75
C SER A 76 -13.95 -1.42 -10.45
N PHE A 77 -13.00 -1.59 -9.54
CA PHE A 77 -13.00 -0.91 -8.26
C PHE A 77 -14.27 -1.15 -7.45
N THR A 78 -14.75 -2.37 -7.50
CA THR A 78 -15.93 -2.75 -6.71
C THR A 78 -15.55 -3.59 -5.50
N GLU A 79 -14.36 -4.18 -5.50
CA GLU A 79 -13.88 -4.98 -4.39
C GLU A 79 -12.42 -4.68 -4.12
N CYS A 80 -12.08 -4.60 -2.86
CA CYS A 80 -10.72 -4.31 -2.45
C CYS A 80 -10.44 -5.04 -1.15
N THR A 81 -9.27 -5.65 -1.06
CA THR A 81 -8.83 -6.31 0.17
C THR A 81 -7.60 -5.60 0.69
N ILE A 82 -7.62 -5.25 1.96
CA ILE A 82 -6.50 -4.60 2.62
C ILE A 82 -5.93 -5.57 3.65
N VAL A 83 -4.63 -5.80 3.59
CA VAL A 83 -3.94 -6.68 4.53
C VAL A 83 -3.03 -5.83 5.40
N THR A 84 -3.19 -5.92 6.71
CA THR A 84 -2.38 -5.15 7.66
C THR A 84 -2.02 -6.00 8.86
N ALA A 85 -1.08 -5.51 9.65
CA ALA A 85 -0.84 -6.05 10.98
C ALA A 85 -1.97 -5.58 11.90
N PRO A 86 -2.23 -6.29 12.98
CA PRO A 86 -3.27 -5.87 13.93
C PRO A 86 -2.97 -4.51 14.55
N THR A 87 -1.69 -4.11 14.54
CA THR A 87 -1.29 -2.85 15.15
C THR A 87 -1.17 -1.71 14.15
N ALA A 88 -1.67 -1.88 12.94
CA ALA A 88 -1.57 -0.83 11.94
C ALA A 88 -2.28 0.43 12.41
N ASN A 89 -1.67 1.58 12.11
CA ASN A 89 -2.25 2.87 12.50
C ASN A 89 -3.11 3.42 11.38
N PHE A 90 -3.81 4.51 11.68
CA PHE A 90 -4.73 5.08 10.71
C PHE A 90 -4.03 5.63 9.48
N HIS A 91 -2.77 6.06 9.61
CA HIS A 91 -2.03 6.54 8.45
C HIS A 91 -1.82 5.41 7.45
N THR A 92 -1.38 4.25 7.93
CA THR A 92 -1.19 3.08 7.07
C THR A 92 -2.52 2.63 6.47
N ILE A 93 -3.57 2.57 7.29
CA ILE A 93 -4.88 2.16 6.80
C ILE A 93 -5.40 3.13 5.77
N GLY A 94 -5.26 4.44 6.01
CA GLY A 94 -5.71 5.44 5.06
C GLY A 94 -4.98 5.34 3.72
N HIS A 95 -3.67 5.05 3.77
CA HIS A 95 -2.90 4.85 2.56
C HIS A 95 -3.47 3.67 1.74
N GLU A 96 -3.79 2.57 2.42
CA GLU A 96 -4.31 1.39 1.73
C GLU A 96 -5.73 1.62 1.23
N VAL A 97 -6.55 2.34 1.99
CA VAL A 97 -7.89 2.69 1.52
C VAL A 97 -7.81 3.53 0.26
N ARG A 98 -6.83 4.42 0.18
CA ARG A 98 -6.66 5.22 -1.03
C ARG A 98 -6.40 4.34 -2.25
N HIS A 99 -5.65 3.25 -2.09
CA HIS A 99 -5.47 2.30 -3.17
C HIS A 99 -6.81 1.70 -3.61
N CYS A 100 -7.70 1.44 -2.67
CA CYS A 100 -9.00 0.87 -3.01
C CYS A 100 -9.84 1.83 -3.85
N LEU A 101 -9.58 3.11 -3.74
CA LEU A 101 -10.35 4.13 -4.46
C LEU A 101 -9.63 4.65 -5.70
N GLN A 102 -8.34 4.72 -5.68
CA GLN A 102 -7.57 5.33 -6.75
C GLN A 102 -6.56 4.41 -7.42
N GLY A 103 -6.45 3.17 -6.99
CA GLY A 103 -5.52 2.23 -7.59
C GLY A 103 -4.08 2.55 -7.26
N ASN A 104 -3.20 2.37 -8.23
CA ASN A 104 -1.78 2.60 -8.00
C ASN A 104 -1.47 4.08 -8.19
N PHE A 105 -1.56 4.84 -7.11
CA PHE A 105 -1.38 6.27 -7.16
C PHE A 105 0.06 6.71 -6.87
N HIS A 106 0.94 5.78 -6.59
CA HIS A 106 2.34 6.12 -6.32
C HIS A 106 3.01 6.61 -7.58
N LYS A 107 3.97 7.47 -7.44
CA LYS A 107 4.72 7.97 -8.56
C LYS A 107 6.06 7.33 -8.67
#